data_c347ce70e39615d7b43375130f240ffb
#
_entry.id   c347ce70e39615d7b43375130f240ffb
#
_cell.length_a   1.000
_cell.length_b   1.000
_cell.length_c   1.000
_cell.angle_alpha   90.00
_cell.angle_beta   90.00
_cell.angle_gamma   90.00
#
_symmetry.space_group_name_H-M   'P 1'
#
loop_
_entity.id
_entity.type
_entity.pdbx_description
1 polymer ?
#
loop_
_entity_poly.entity_id
_entity_poly.type
_entity_poly.pdbx_seq_one_letter_code
_entity_poly.pdbx_strand_id
1 'polypeptide(L)'
;MNTRDYLEAKSFDGYKFFGAHKKDKGYIFRLLAPNASEAYIIGDFTNWERQAMRKYSTGVFSITIDQAKIGDSYQFILRDGESEVKKIDPFAKSINYREKAAVICDGSYKFKSKKIKTDVRNILQVFLGSLFKNEEKSADEILSSIIDHSLDNNYDTILLMPVNEYQNYKSMGYAPLNLFSYSNRYGDIGFFKKFIDLAHKNKIKVLVEIDIGEFDPDNAGLINFDGNNIYNYDYDDILYNYQGSINFDLSKDLAKSYIQSAVDYYLKEYKVDGIYFPAIENILYWQGDNNRGINKESSEFLSKLNTHIKESKALSLAAFSGEYNYDIDFDMVFDNKTKACINMLKDQPMKRDYYKNFITDLINKSTSTNLLGFSYIDSFLNEASLAMKMYSDDKKLEQLKTLFTFLYTIKSPKILFMGDDSGDLKTFSVYNKFDFKNFDNNIEELNTYYKDISDLFLKENCLNDKDSEVSLLDIEGYSLYAYKRSFKNQNLLVIVNFTDIDYEIKSPYDLEELINTEDLKYKGSGNINGSLKKEDNIYIMPFGSAIFRIK
;
A
#
# COMPACT_ATOMS: atom_id res chain seq x y z
N MET A 1 17.86 13.97 -21.09
CA MET A 1 16.96 14.90 -20.34
C MET A 1 17.25 16.34 -20.78
N ASN A 2 16.24 17.12 -21.04
CA ASN A 2 16.34 18.58 -21.18
C ASN A 2 16.23 19.20 -19.78
N THR A 3 17.30 19.86 -19.30
CA THR A 3 17.32 20.47 -17.96
C THR A 3 16.23 21.52 -17.78
N ARG A 4 15.88 22.26 -18.84
CA ARG A 4 14.82 23.28 -18.80
C ARG A 4 13.46 22.64 -18.54
N ASP A 5 13.15 21.53 -19.23
CA ASP A 5 11.89 20.82 -19.03
C ASP A 5 11.77 20.28 -17.61
N TYR A 6 12.91 19.87 -17.01
CA TYR A 6 12.95 19.46 -15.60
C TYR A 6 12.66 20.63 -14.67
N LEU A 7 13.28 21.81 -14.90
CA LEU A 7 13.05 23.00 -14.08
C LEU A 7 11.61 23.53 -14.15
N GLU A 8 10.87 23.21 -15.20
CA GLU A 8 9.49 23.64 -15.46
C GLU A 8 8.46 22.50 -15.19
N ALA A 9 8.81 21.48 -14.43
CA ALA A 9 7.98 20.31 -14.12
C ALA A 9 7.32 19.62 -15.35
N LYS A 10 8.05 19.57 -16.47
CA LYS A 10 7.60 18.95 -17.73
C LYS A 10 8.27 17.59 -18.00
N SER A 11 9.28 17.20 -17.20
CA SER A 11 10.07 15.98 -17.39
C SER A 11 9.87 14.99 -16.25
N PHE A 12 9.78 13.70 -16.57
CA PHE A 12 9.69 12.58 -15.63
C PHE A 12 11.01 11.79 -15.52
N ASP A 13 12.05 12.17 -16.24
CA ASP A 13 13.27 11.36 -16.40
C ASP A 13 14.51 11.93 -15.70
N GLY A 14 14.31 12.78 -14.68
CA GLY A 14 15.40 13.39 -13.90
C GLY A 14 16.39 12.38 -13.35
N TYR A 15 15.92 11.21 -12.91
CA TYR A 15 16.75 10.13 -12.39
C TYR A 15 17.75 9.53 -13.42
N LYS A 16 17.53 9.75 -14.72
CA LYS A 16 18.47 9.34 -15.77
C LYS A 16 19.65 10.30 -15.93
N PHE A 17 19.54 11.46 -15.31
CA PHE A 17 20.54 12.52 -15.43
C PHE A 17 21.20 12.87 -14.10
N PHE A 18 20.41 13.14 -13.05
CA PHE A 18 20.89 13.48 -11.72
C PHE A 18 21.31 12.22 -10.94
N GLY A 19 22.17 12.43 -9.93
CA GLY A 19 22.75 11.36 -9.12
C GLY A 19 24.07 10.84 -9.69
N ALA A 20 24.46 9.65 -9.22
CA ALA A 20 25.67 8.95 -9.65
C ALA A 20 25.40 8.03 -10.85
N HIS A 21 26.10 8.25 -11.97
CA HIS A 21 25.97 7.42 -13.18
C HIS A 21 27.31 6.88 -13.64
N LYS A 22 27.32 5.59 -13.98
CA LYS A 22 28.53 4.91 -14.47
C LYS A 22 29.04 5.53 -15.77
N LYS A 23 30.36 5.65 -15.87
CA LYS A 23 31.12 6.02 -17.06
C LYS A 23 32.05 4.89 -17.45
N ASP A 24 32.79 5.04 -18.56
CA ASP A 24 33.81 4.06 -18.99
C ASP A 24 34.83 3.82 -17.88
N LYS A 25 35.21 4.89 -17.18
CA LYS A 25 35.97 4.84 -15.92
C LYS A 25 35.20 5.61 -14.86
N GLY A 26 35.01 4.95 -13.69
CA GLY A 26 34.38 5.56 -12.52
C GLY A 26 32.93 5.99 -12.73
N TYR A 27 32.59 7.12 -12.12
CA TYR A 27 31.24 7.66 -12.10
C TYR A 27 31.21 9.16 -12.36
N ILE A 28 30.14 9.64 -13.02
CA ILE A 28 29.78 11.04 -13.08
C ILE A 28 28.67 11.31 -12.07
N PHE A 29 28.86 12.36 -11.27
CA PHE A 29 27.89 12.85 -10.30
C PHE A 29 27.28 14.15 -10.80
N ARG A 30 25.97 14.28 -10.76
CA ARG A 30 25.24 15.49 -11.13
C ARG A 30 24.22 15.84 -10.07
N LEU A 31 24.21 17.09 -9.71
CA LEU A 31 23.38 17.66 -8.66
C LEU A 31 22.71 18.93 -9.16
N LEU A 32 21.44 19.14 -8.82
CA LEU A 32 20.75 20.41 -9.02
C LEU A 32 20.70 21.17 -7.70
N ALA A 33 21.34 22.33 -7.65
CA ALA A 33 21.40 23.23 -6.50
C ALA A 33 21.47 24.67 -7.00
N PRO A 34 20.35 25.24 -7.50
CA PRO A 34 20.38 26.52 -8.22
C PRO A 34 20.88 27.69 -7.37
N ASN A 35 20.60 27.68 -6.07
CA ASN A 35 20.95 28.77 -5.17
C ASN A 35 22.37 28.64 -4.57
N ALA A 36 22.99 27.44 -4.59
CA ALA A 36 24.36 27.29 -4.14
C ALA A 36 25.34 28.00 -5.04
N SER A 37 26.29 28.75 -4.48
CA SER A 37 27.39 29.38 -5.22
C SER A 37 28.47 28.37 -5.60
N GLU A 38 28.75 27.40 -4.71
CA GLU A 38 29.74 26.34 -4.86
C GLU A 38 29.18 25.01 -4.41
N ALA A 39 29.65 23.92 -5.02
CA ALA A 39 29.37 22.56 -4.58
C ALA A 39 30.63 21.70 -4.60
N TYR A 40 30.76 20.84 -3.61
CA TYR A 40 31.84 19.88 -3.50
C TYR A 40 31.25 18.48 -3.30
N ILE A 41 31.97 17.47 -3.76
CA ILE A 41 31.71 16.08 -3.40
C ILE A 41 32.80 15.59 -2.46
N ILE A 42 32.42 14.79 -1.46
CA ILE A 42 33.30 14.06 -0.55
C ILE A 42 32.86 12.61 -0.51
N GLY A 43 33.78 11.67 -0.30
CA GLY A 43 33.43 10.26 -0.22
C GLY A 43 34.65 9.36 -0.13
N ASP A 44 34.45 8.05 -0.09
CA ASP A 44 35.51 7.05 0.03
C ASP A 44 36.57 7.21 -1.08
N PHE A 45 36.15 7.52 -2.28
CA PHE A 45 37.02 7.74 -3.45
C PHE A 45 37.87 9.00 -3.38
N THR A 46 37.62 9.92 -2.44
CA THR A 46 38.41 11.12 -2.20
C THR A 46 39.08 11.12 -0.81
N ASN A 47 39.02 10.02 -0.05
CA ASN A 47 39.36 9.96 1.37
C ASN A 47 38.63 11.03 2.19
N TRP A 48 37.38 11.34 1.79
CA TRP A 48 36.52 12.36 2.38
C TRP A 48 37.05 13.79 2.27
N GLU A 49 38.03 14.02 1.39
CA GLU A 49 38.49 15.36 1.03
C GLU A 49 37.59 15.99 -0.04
N ARG A 50 37.50 17.32 -0.03
CA ARG A 50 36.63 18.07 -0.93
C ARG A 50 37.14 18.06 -2.37
N GLN A 51 36.25 17.70 -3.30
CA GLN A 51 36.50 17.86 -4.73
C GLN A 51 35.45 18.83 -5.31
N ALA A 52 35.94 19.98 -5.87
CA ALA A 52 35.06 21.02 -6.40
C ALA A 52 34.29 20.52 -7.63
N MET A 53 33.00 20.78 -7.67
CA MET A 53 32.12 20.45 -8.79
C MET A 53 31.99 21.66 -9.73
N ARG A 54 31.91 21.41 -11.04
CA ARG A 54 31.68 22.46 -12.04
C ARG A 54 30.22 22.88 -12.05
N LYS A 55 29.95 24.17 -11.83
CA LYS A 55 28.63 24.80 -11.95
C LYS A 55 28.29 25.13 -13.41
N TYR A 56 27.05 24.88 -13.81
CA TYR A 56 26.47 25.27 -15.09
C TYR A 56 25.41 26.36 -14.87
N SER A 57 25.09 27.12 -15.92
CA SER A 57 24.14 28.25 -15.85
C SER A 57 22.72 27.84 -15.41
N THR A 58 22.37 26.58 -15.52
CA THR A 58 21.08 26.02 -15.09
C THR A 58 21.02 25.68 -13.60
N GLY A 59 22.07 25.95 -12.82
CA GLY A 59 22.18 25.55 -11.41
C GLY A 59 22.58 24.08 -11.21
N VAL A 60 22.90 23.37 -12.27
CA VAL A 60 23.45 22.02 -12.21
C VAL A 60 24.92 22.07 -11.85
N PHE A 61 25.35 21.21 -10.93
CA PHE A 61 26.75 20.93 -10.64
C PHE A 61 27.11 19.53 -11.14
N SER A 62 28.34 19.35 -11.65
CA SER A 62 28.81 18.05 -12.15
C SER A 62 30.29 17.83 -11.92
N ILE A 63 30.66 16.57 -11.64
CA ILE A 63 32.05 16.11 -11.57
C ILE A 63 32.13 14.67 -12.03
N THR A 64 33.25 14.28 -12.65
CA THR A 64 33.58 12.87 -12.94
C THR A 64 34.71 12.43 -12.05
N ILE A 65 34.57 11.29 -11.38
CA ILE A 65 35.57 10.69 -10.49
C ILE A 65 35.92 9.31 -11.03
N ASP A 66 37.11 9.18 -11.59
CA ASP A 66 37.54 7.95 -12.28
C ASP A 66 37.76 6.76 -11.34
N GLN A 67 38.11 7.02 -10.08
CA GLN A 67 38.37 6.00 -9.06
C GLN A 67 37.10 5.57 -8.29
N ALA A 68 35.97 6.26 -8.46
CA ALA A 68 34.72 5.91 -7.80
C ALA A 68 34.20 4.55 -8.28
N LYS A 69 33.74 3.74 -7.34
CA LYS A 69 33.27 2.35 -7.56
C LYS A 69 32.01 2.04 -6.78
N ILE A 70 31.37 0.92 -7.13
CA ILE A 70 30.22 0.39 -6.38
C ILE A 70 30.64 0.14 -4.92
N GLY A 71 29.79 0.53 -3.99
CA GLY A 71 29.98 0.45 -2.55
C GLY A 71 30.58 1.69 -1.90
N ASP A 72 31.17 2.61 -2.70
CA ASP A 72 31.67 3.86 -2.14
C ASP A 72 30.54 4.73 -1.60
N SER A 73 30.72 5.25 -0.39
CA SER A 73 29.86 6.25 0.26
C SER A 73 30.26 7.65 -0.16
N TYR A 74 29.28 8.55 -0.31
CA TYR A 74 29.55 9.95 -0.64
C TYR A 74 28.47 10.90 -0.13
N GLN A 75 28.84 12.19 -0.03
CA GLN A 75 27.95 13.31 0.28
C GLN A 75 28.30 14.50 -0.59
N PHE A 76 27.35 15.42 -0.72
CA PHE A 76 27.61 16.75 -1.27
C PHE A 76 27.80 17.78 -0.15
N ILE A 77 28.66 18.75 -0.38
CA ILE A 77 28.78 19.95 0.42
C ILE A 77 28.34 21.11 -0.46
N LEU A 78 27.30 21.81 -0.04
CA LEU A 78 26.76 22.97 -0.75
C LEU A 78 27.06 24.24 0.03
N ARG A 79 27.49 25.28 -0.66
CA ARG A 79 27.86 26.54 -0.06
C ARG A 79 27.15 27.71 -0.75
N ASP A 80 26.63 28.61 0.08
CA ASP A 80 26.14 29.91 -0.37
C ASP A 80 26.69 31.00 0.58
N GLY A 81 27.60 31.82 0.08
CA GLY A 81 28.34 32.77 0.89
C GLY A 81 29.12 32.09 2.01
N GLU A 82 28.82 32.45 3.27
CA GLU A 82 29.42 31.85 4.48
C GLU A 82 28.68 30.58 4.96
N SER A 83 27.47 30.35 4.45
CA SER A 83 26.66 29.18 4.84
C SER A 83 27.12 27.92 4.10
N GLU A 84 27.23 26.83 4.82
CA GLU A 84 27.62 25.52 4.29
C GLU A 84 26.73 24.40 4.87
N VAL A 85 26.24 23.51 3.99
CA VAL A 85 25.44 22.36 4.38
C VAL A 85 25.96 21.09 3.73
N LYS A 86 25.92 19.97 4.49
CA LYS A 86 26.20 18.62 3.97
C LYS A 86 24.90 17.94 3.61
N LYS A 87 24.84 17.34 2.44
CA LYS A 87 23.61 16.77 1.87
C LYS A 87 23.82 15.35 1.32
N ILE A 88 22.85 14.51 1.55
CA ILE A 88 22.70 13.25 0.84
C ILE A 88 22.26 13.56 -0.60
N ASP A 89 22.71 12.77 -1.56
CA ASP A 89 22.24 12.90 -2.93
C ASP A 89 20.72 12.63 -3.02
N PRO A 90 19.90 13.59 -3.47
CA PRO A 90 18.46 13.39 -3.63
C PRO A 90 18.08 12.21 -4.54
N PHE A 91 18.94 11.88 -5.49
CA PHE A 91 18.75 10.80 -6.47
C PHE A 91 19.54 9.53 -6.12
N ALA A 92 20.06 9.43 -4.89
CA ALA A 92 20.75 8.23 -4.43
C ALA A 92 19.78 7.03 -4.43
N LYS A 93 20.22 5.92 -5.02
CA LYS A 93 19.46 4.67 -5.07
C LYS A 93 19.67 3.78 -3.85
N SER A 94 20.68 4.10 -3.05
CA SER A 94 21.03 3.46 -1.78
C SER A 94 21.62 4.48 -0.84
N ILE A 95 21.26 4.41 0.44
CA ILE A 95 21.71 5.33 1.49
C ILE A 95 22.16 4.53 2.70
N ASN A 96 23.36 4.84 3.22
CA ASN A 96 23.73 4.48 4.57
C ASN A 96 23.12 5.52 5.53
N TYR A 97 21.98 5.19 6.13
CA TYR A 97 21.23 6.13 6.97
C TYR A 97 21.99 6.49 8.27
N ARG A 98 22.89 5.62 8.77
CA ARG A 98 23.69 5.87 9.98
C ARG A 98 24.77 6.91 9.72
N GLU A 99 25.41 6.85 8.57
CA GLU A 99 26.45 7.79 8.14
C GLU A 99 25.87 8.99 7.41
N LYS A 100 24.57 8.97 7.10
CA LYS A 100 23.86 9.99 6.32
C LYS A 100 24.53 10.23 4.94
N ALA A 101 24.96 9.15 4.30
CA ALA A 101 25.70 9.18 3.05
C ALA A 101 24.98 8.36 1.96
N ALA A 102 25.00 8.89 0.75
CA ALA A 102 24.60 8.12 -0.42
C ALA A 102 25.62 7.02 -0.71
N VAL A 103 25.20 5.89 -1.25
CA VAL A 103 26.08 4.77 -1.62
C VAL A 103 25.93 4.48 -3.10
N ILE A 104 27.06 4.37 -3.80
CA ILE A 104 27.07 3.97 -5.21
C ILE A 104 26.65 2.49 -5.29
N CYS A 105 25.55 2.20 -5.95
CA CYS A 105 25.07 0.84 -6.13
C CYS A 105 24.87 0.47 -7.60
N ASP A 106 24.99 -0.82 -7.90
CA ASP A 106 24.60 -1.37 -9.21
C ASP A 106 23.12 -1.72 -9.19
N GLY A 107 22.33 -0.91 -9.87
CA GLY A 107 20.91 -1.18 -10.07
C GLY A 107 20.59 -2.00 -11.30
N SER A 108 21.60 -2.56 -11.99
CA SER A 108 21.38 -3.38 -13.19
C SER A 108 20.68 -4.69 -12.84
N TYR A 109 19.60 -4.99 -13.56
CA TYR A 109 18.89 -6.27 -13.43
C TYR A 109 18.19 -6.59 -14.76
N LYS A 110 18.26 -7.85 -15.18
CA LYS A 110 17.58 -8.31 -16.38
C LYS A 110 16.32 -9.08 -16.02
N PHE A 111 15.18 -8.40 -16.08
CA PHE A 111 13.88 -9.04 -15.88
C PHE A 111 13.63 -10.15 -16.91
N LYS A 112 13.13 -11.28 -16.44
CA LYS A 112 12.78 -12.45 -17.25
C LYS A 112 11.28 -12.57 -17.50
N SER A 113 10.48 -12.05 -16.58
CA SER A 113 9.02 -12.10 -16.61
C SER A 113 8.44 -10.83 -17.24
N LYS A 114 7.20 -10.93 -17.74
CA LYS A 114 6.45 -9.80 -18.29
C LYS A 114 5.49 -9.25 -17.22
N LYS A 115 5.17 -7.95 -17.31
CA LYS A 115 4.11 -7.34 -16.49
C LYS A 115 2.79 -8.10 -16.66
N ILE A 116 2.04 -8.18 -15.58
CA ILE A 116 0.75 -8.86 -15.49
C ILE A 116 -0.36 -7.96 -16.05
N LYS A 117 -1.28 -8.54 -16.80
CA LYS A 117 -2.40 -7.79 -17.44
C LYS A 117 -3.77 -8.08 -16.82
N THR A 118 -3.86 -8.95 -15.81
CA THR A 118 -5.10 -9.28 -15.13
C THR A 118 -5.59 -8.11 -14.26
N ASP A 119 -6.86 -8.08 -13.93
CA ASP A 119 -7.40 -7.13 -12.96
C ASP A 119 -6.84 -7.39 -11.56
N VAL A 120 -6.87 -6.40 -10.71
CA VAL A 120 -6.57 -6.51 -9.27
C VAL A 120 -7.87 -6.83 -8.55
N ARG A 121 -7.85 -7.89 -7.74
CA ARG A 121 -9.04 -8.36 -7.01
C ARG A 121 -8.78 -8.57 -5.53
N ASN A 122 -7.61 -9.13 -5.19
CA ASN A 122 -7.27 -9.49 -3.81
C ASN A 122 -5.84 -9.08 -3.49
N ILE A 123 -5.68 -8.08 -2.61
CA ILE A 123 -4.40 -7.44 -2.29
C ILE A 123 -3.93 -7.86 -0.90
N LEU A 124 -2.69 -8.33 -0.80
CA LEU A 124 -1.97 -8.48 0.46
C LEU A 124 -1.10 -7.24 0.70
N GLN A 125 -1.39 -6.45 1.74
CA GLN A 125 -0.51 -5.35 2.16
C GLN A 125 0.58 -5.87 3.10
N VAL A 126 1.84 -5.51 2.82
CA VAL A 126 3.01 -6.08 3.50
C VAL A 126 3.96 -4.98 3.97
N PHE A 127 4.36 -5.05 5.23
CA PHE A 127 5.46 -4.26 5.80
C PHE A 127 6.74 -5.10 5.85
N LEU A 128 7.69 -4.82 4.98
CA LEU A 128 8.97 -5.54 4.92
C LEU A 128 9.77 -5.44 6.22
N GLY A 129 9.66 -4.30 6.93
CA GLY A 129 10.40 -4.08 8.16
C GLY A 129 10.18 -5.13 9.25
N SER A 130 8.97 -5.66 9.39
CA SER A 130 8.68 -6.74 10.35
C SER A 130 9.20 -8.11 9.88
N LEU A 131 9.15 -8.37 8.59
CA LEU A 131 9.65 -9.62 7.99
C LEU A 131 11.16 -9.72 8.08
N PHE A 132 11.87 -8.63 7.76
CA PHE A 132 13.34 -8.57 7.80
C PHE A 132 13.94 -8.49 9.22
N LYS A 133 13.13 -8.43 10.27
CA LYS A 133 13.57 -8.70 11.65
C LYS A 133 13.80 -10.18 11.93
N ASN A 134 13.47 -11.05 11.01
CA ASN A 134 13.78 -12.46 11.12
C ASN A 134 15.23 -12.73 10.71
N GLU A 135 16.17 -12.52 11.63
CA GLU A 135 17.61 -12.71 11.39
C GLU A 135 18.00 -14.16 11.08
N GLU A 136 17.10 -15.12 11.30
CA GLU A 136 17.33 -16.55 10.99
C GLU A 136 17.09 -16.86 9.50
N LYS A 137 16.46 -15.95 8.75
CA LYS A 137 16.13 -16.13 7.34
C LYS A 137 16.94 -15.21 6.44
N SER A 138 17.37 -15.73 5.32
CA SER A 138 17.97 -14.92 4.25
C SER A 138 16.92 -14.02 3.58
N ALA A 139 17.38 -12.97 2.92
CA ALA A 139 16.49 -12.07 2.15
C ALA A 139 15.68 -12.84 1.08
N ASP A 140 16.28 -13.84 0.42
CA ASP A 140 15.58 -14.67 -0.55
C ASP A 140 14.45 -15.50 0.09
N GLU A 141 14.68 -16.08 1.26
CA GLU A 141 13.66 -16.83 1.99
C GLU A 141 12.51 -15.93 2.46
N ILE A 142 12.83 -14.72 2.94
CA ILE A 142 11.81 -13.74 3.34
C ILE A 142 10.96 -13.33 2.13
N LEU A 143 11.57 -12.92 1.03
CA LEU A 143 10.85 -12.49 -0.16
C LEU A 143 10.06 -13.63 -0.80
N SER A 144 10.60 -14.87 -0.80
CA SER A 144 9.88 -16.03 -1.28
C SER A 144 8.67 -16.35 -0.40
N SER A 145 8.77 -16.16 0.93
CA SER A 145 7.65 -16.43 1.84
C SER A 145 6.43 -15.53 1.57
N ILE A 146 6.64 -14.29 1.09
CA ILE A 146 5.55 -13.40 0.68
C ILE A 146 4.82 -13.96 -0.54
N ILE A 147 5.59 -14.47 -1.53
CA ILE A 147 5.01 -15.06 -2.75
C ILE A 147 4.26 -16.35 -2.40
N ASP A 148 4.86 -17.23 -1.60
CA ASP A 148 4.25 -18.50 -1.19
C ASP A 148 2.93 -18.25 -0.44
N HIS A 149 2.93 -17.33 0.54
CA HIS A 149 1.72 -16.96 1.27
C HIS A 149 0.65 -16.37 0.35
N SER A 150 1.06 -15.53 -0.61
CA SER A 150 0.12 -14.95 -1.57
C SER A 150 -0.53 -16.02 -2.45
N LEU A 151 0.23 -17.00 -2.92
CA LEU A 151 -0.29 -18.11 -3.72
C LEU A 151 -1.21 -19.02 -2.89
N ASP A 152 -0.80 -19.35 -1.67
CA ASP A 152 -1.54 -20.23 -0.77
C ASP A 152 -2.88 -19.65 -0.33
N ASN A 153 -3.01 -18.31 -0.31
CA ASN A 153 -4.20 -17.58 0.16
C ASN A 153 -4.92 -16.79 -0.95
N ASN A 154 -4.66 -17.11 -2.21
CA ASN A 154 -5.35 -16.53 -3.37
C ASN A 154 -5.21 -15.01 -3.51
N TYR A 155 -4.09 -14.42 -3.10
CA TYR A 155 -3.77 -13.03 -3.42
C TYR A 155 -3.21 -12.93 -4.83
N ASP A 156 -3.77 -12.06 -5.65
CA ASP A 156 -3.28 -11.77 -7.01
C ASP A 156 -2.36 -10.54 -7.05
N THR A 157 -2.28 -9.82 -5.95
CA THR A 157 -1.52 -8.58 -5.86
C THR A 157 -0.88 -8.42 -4.47
N ILE A 158 0.37 -7.99 -4.44
CA ILE A 158 1.08 -7.58 -3.24
C ILE A 158 1.21 -6.06 -3.25
N LEU A 159 0.79 -5.40 -2.18
CA LEU A 159 1.04 -3.99 -1.92
C LEU A 159 2.13 -3.87 -0.86
N LEU A 160 3.29 -3.39 -1.26
CA LEU A 160 4.39 -3.11 -0.33
C LEU A 160 4.20 -1.72 0.28
N MET A 161 4.19 -1.64 1.60
CA MET A 161 4.36 -0.38 2.30
C MET A 161 5.69 0.27 1.90
N PRO A 162 5.95 1.57 2.20
CA PRO A 162 7.09 2.27 1.65
C PRO A 162 8.41 1.49 1.78
N VAL A 163 9.15 1.42 0.68
CA VAL A 163 10.42 0.66 0.59
C VAL A 163 11.65 1.56 0.59
N ASN A 164 11.45 2.87 0.66
CA ASN A 164 12.51 3.86 0.68
C ASN A 164 13.32 3.82 1.99
N GLU A 165 14.54 4.35 1.96
CA GLU A 165 15.34 4.50 3.17
C GLU A 165 14.83 5.66 4.03
N TYR A 166 14.77 5.46 5.33
CA TYR A 166 14.23 6.39 6.31
C TYR A 166 15.04 6.40 7.59
N GLN A 167 15.03 7.51 8.33
CA GLN A 167 15.77 7.68 9.58
C GLN A 167 14.96 7.15 10.78
N ASN A 168 13.74 7.66 10.93
CA ASN A 168 12.88 7.32 12.05
C ASN A 168 12.15 5.98 11.81
N TYR A 169 12.53 4.95 12.56
CA TYR A 169 11.96 3.62 12.41
C TYR A 169 10.42 3.57 12.58
N LYS A 170 9.87 4.47 13.40
CA LYS A 170 8.41 4.58 13.61
C LYS A 170 7.66 5.09 12.38
N SER A 171 8.33 5.78 11.46
CA SER A 171 7.69 6.27 10.23
C SER A 171 7.39 5.15 9.23
N MET A 172 7.96 3.95 9.41
CA MET A 172 7.79 2.81 8.49
C MET A 172 8.15 3.12 7.03
N GLY A 173 8.91 4.20 6.79
CA GLY A 173 9.27 4.66 5.47
C GLY A 173 8.35 5.75 4.88
N TYR A 174 7.28 6.15 5.56
CA TYR A 174 6.40 7.24 5.09
C TYR A 174 7.09 8.61 5.09
N ALA A 175 8.07 8.84 5.97
CA ALA A 175 8.95 10.00 5.89
C ALA A 175 10.34 9.58 5.37
N PRO A 176 10.55 9.44 4.05
CA PRO A 176 11.79 8.94 3.48
C PRO A 176 12.89 10.00 3.47
N LEU A 177 14.15 9.57 3.54
CA LEU A 177 15.32 10.44 3.34
C LEU A 177 15.40 10.94 1.89
N ASN A 178 14.99 10.13 0.94
CA ASN A 178 14.76 10.47 -0.47
C ASN A 178 13.76 9.49 -1.11
N LEU A 179 13.24 9.82 -2.29
CA LEU A 179 12.24 8.99 -2.97
C LEU A 179 12.83 7.91 -3.92
N PHE A 180 14.15 7.78 -4.03
CA PHE A 180 14.81 6.87 -4.98
C PHE A 180 15.50 5.68 -4.32
N SER A 181 15.90 5.81 -3.05
CA SER A 181 16.63 4.77 -2.36
C SER A 181 15.73 3.59 -1.99
N TYR A 182 16.18 2.40 -2.27
CA TYR A 182 15.66 1.19 -1.62
C TYR A 182 16.37 1.00 -0.27
N SER A 183 15.63 0.71 0.77
CA SER A 183 16.20 0.59 2.11
C SER A 183 17.13 -0.62 2.23
N ASN A 184 18.36 -0.37 2.66
CA ASN A 184 19.35 -1.42 2.90
C ASN A 184 18.94 -2.39 4.03
N ARG A 185 17.91 -2.04 4.81
CA ARG A 185 17.32 -2.94 5.81
C ARG A 185 16.66 -4.17 5.17
N TYR A 186 16.28 -4.08 3.90
CA TYR A 186 15.53 -5.11 3.16
C TYR A 186 16.39 -5.81 2.09
N GLY A 187 17.71 -5.71 2.21
CA GLY A 187 18.64 -6.20 1.20
C GLY A 187 19.06 -5.12 0.21
N ASP A 188 19.60 -5.51 -0.92
CA ASP A 188 20.00 -4.59 -1.98
C ASP A 188 18.90 -4.42 -3.05
N ILE A 189 19.10 -3.44 -3.92
CA ILE A 189 18.19 -3.15 -5.03
C ILE A 189 18.00 -4.32 -6.02
N GLY A 190 19.00 -5.19 -6.14
CA GLY A 190 18.94 -6.39 -6.98
C GLY A 190 17.96 -7.42 -6.40
N PHE A 191 17.93 -7.59 -5.07
CA PHE A 191 16.91 -8.40 -4.39
C PHE A 191 15.50 -7.89 -4.64
N PHE A 192 15.28 -6.58 -4.57
CA PHE A 192 13.97 -6.00 -4.84
C PHE A 192 13.51 -6.27 -6.28
N LYS A 193 14.39 -6.05 -7.26
CA LYS A 193 14.08 -6.36 -8.68
C LYS A 193 13.84 -7.85 -8.91
N LYS A 194 14.60 -8.72 -8.23
CA LYS A 194 14.41 -10.17 -8.25
C LYS A 194 13.05 -10.58 -7.67
N PHE A 195 12.64 -9.96 -6.57
CA PHE A 195 11.32 -10.18 -5.97
C PHE A 195 10.18 -9.85 -6.93
N ILE A 196 10.23 -8.67 -7.58
CA ILE A 196 9.22 -8.27 -8.56
C ILE A 196 9.18 -9.24 -9.75
N ASP A 197 10.33 -9.67 -10.25
CA ASP A 197 10.41 -10.64 -11.33
C ASP A 197 9.85 -12.02 -10.94
N LEU A 198 10.07 -12.45 -9.69
CA LEU A 198 9.50 -13.68 -9.12
C LEU A 198 7.98 -13.57 -8.94
N ALA A 199 7.49 -12.45 -8.44
CA ALA A 199 6.05 -12.17 -8.35
C ALA A 199 5.38 -12.26 -9.73
N HIS A 200 5.94 -11.59 -10.74
CA HIS A 200 5.44 -11.64 -12.12
C HIS A 200 5.48 -13.05 -12.71
N LYS A 201 6.53 -13.84 -12.42
CA LYS A 201 6.60 -15.25 -12.83
C LYS A 201 5.42 -16.05 -12.28
N ASN A 202 4.98 -15.76 -11.08
CA ASN A 202 3.86 -16.38 -10.40
C ASN A 202 2.52 -15.69 -10.67
N LYS A 203 2.45 -14.75 -11.61
CA LYS A 203 1.26 -13.97 -11.99
C LYS A 203 0.70 -13.09 -10.86
N ILE A 204 1.54 -12.68 -9.93
CA ILE A 204 1.22 -11.76 -8.84
C ILE A 204 1.73 -10.38 -9.22
N LYS A 205 0.88 -9.36 -9.12
CA LYS A 205 1.24 -7.95 -9.28
C LYS A 205 1.95 -7.43 -8.05
N VAL A 206 2.82 -6.45 -8.26
CA VAL A 206 3.47 -5.71 -7.18
C VAL A 206 3.13 -4.23 -7.29
N LEU A 207 2.46 -3.71 -6.28
CA LEU A 207 2.22 -2.30 -6.06
C LEU A 207 3.13 -1.81 -4.94
N VAL A 208 3.46 -0.52 -4.96
CA VAL A 208 4.29 0.11 -3.91
C VAL A 208 3.61 1.37 -3.41
N GLU A 209 3.61 1.54 -2.09
CA GLU A 209 3.21 2.80 -1.48
C GLU A 209 4.32 3.83 -1.61
N ILE A 210 3.98 5.01 -2.09
CA ILE A 210 4.89 6.16 -2.16
C ILE A 210 4.18 7.35 -1.53
N ASP A 211 4.68 7.81 -0.39
CA ASP A 211 4.23 9.07 0.17
C ASP A 211 4.92 10.23 -0.58
N ILE A 212 4.11 11.03 -1.24
CA ILE A 212 4.55 12.22 -1.97
C ILE A 212 4.15 13.51 -1.27
N GLY A 213 3.58 13.42 -0.07
CA GLY A 213 3.18 14.54 0.76
C GLY A 213 4.31 15.01 1.69
N GLU A 214 5.18 14.09 2.12
CA GLU A 214 6.15 14.38 3.17
C GLU A 214 7.51 13.71 2.99
N PHE A 215 8.50 14.17 3.75
CA PHE A 215 9.84 13.58 3.82
C PHE A 215 10.49 13.82 5.19
N ASP A 216 11.63 13.16 5.43
CA ASP A 216 12.36 13.18 6.70
C ASP A 216 12.90 14.59 7.03
N PRO A 217 12.76 15.06 8.29
CA PRO A 217 13.24 16.39 8.71
C PRO A 217 14.75 16.48 8.90
N ASP A 218 15.51 15.40 8.68
CA ASP A 218 16.96 15.42 8.85
C ASP A 218 17.61 16.44 7.89
N ASN A 219 18.45 17.31 8.46
CA ASN A 219 19.10 18.37 7.69
C ASN A 219 20.07 17.85 6.62
N ALA A 220 20.52 16.61 6.69
CA ALA A 220 21.29 15.98 5.62
C ALA A 220 20.42 15.55 4.42
N GLY A 221 19.09 15.47 4.59
CA GLY A 221 18.12 15.15 3.54
C GLY A 221 17.73 16.35 2.67
N LEU A 222 16.45 16.40 2.33
CA LEU A 222 15.90 17.34 1.34
C LEU A 222 15.58 18.74 1.90
N ILE A 223 15.38 18.89 3.21
CA ILE A 223 15.05 20.19 3.85
C ILE A 223 16.19 21.18 3.62
N ASN A 224 15.88 22.44 3.30
CA ASN A 224 16.88 23.49 3.06
C ASN A 224 18.03 23.02 2.14
N PHE A 225 17.68 22.36 1.04
CA PHE A 225 18.62 21.51 0.30
C PHE A 225 19.88 22.24 -0.16
N ASP A 226 19.76 23.40 -0.77
CA ASP A 226 20.87 24.23 -1.26
C ASP A 226 21.04 25.55 -0.49
N GLY A 227 20.68 25.53 0.79
CA GLY A 227 20.56 26.71 1.64
C GLY A 227 19.19 27.38 1.54
N ASN A 228 18.31 26.86 0.67
CA ASN A 228 16.95 27.35 0.45
C ASN A 228 15.95 26.20 0.38
N ASN A 229 14.68 26.51 0.52
CA ASN A 229 13.57 25.55 0.55
C ASN A 229 13.10 25.19 -0.86
N ILE A 230 13.93 24.51 -1.66
CA ILE A 230 13.57 24.17 -3.05
C ILE A 230 12.54 23.05 -3.18
N TYR A 231 12.33 22.24 -2.12
CA TYR A 231 11.38 21.14 -2.10
C TYR A 231 10.22 21.36 -1.12
N ASN A 232 10.40 22.16 -0.09
CA ASN A 232 9.47 22.35 1.01
C ASN A 232 8.97 23.80 1.12
N TYR A 233 7.94 24.00 1.95
CA TYR A 233 7.37 25.33 2.21
C TYR A 233 8.36 26.25 2.93
N ASP A 234 8.17 27.56 2.74
CA ASP A 234 8.99 28.61 3.36
C ASP A 234 8.43 29.08 4.71
N TYR A 235 7.23 28.66 5.07
CA TYR A 235 6.49 29.12 6.26
C TYR A 235 6.38 28.00 7.28
N ASP A 236 6.77 28.27 8.53
CA ASP A 236 6.81 27.30 9.62
C ASP A 236 5.45 26.65 9.93
N ASP A 237 4.36 27.38 9.75
CA ASP A 237 2.99 26.91 10.03
C ASP A 237 2.50 25.81 9.06
N ILE A 238 3.12 25.68 7.90
CA ILE A 238 2.84 24.64 6.90
C ILE A 238 4.05 23.76 6.55
N LEU A 239 5.22 24.07 7.11
CA LEU A 239 6.46 23.32 6.88
C LEU A 239 6.38 21.93 7.46
N TYR A 240 5.90 21.80 8.69
CA TYR A 240 5.80 20.52 9.40
C TYR A 240 4.38 20.00 9.40
N ASN A 241 4.23 18.70 9.22
CA ASN A 241 2.98 18.04 9.54
C ASN A 241 2.87 17.75 11.05
N TYR A 242 1.73 17.21 11.48
CA TYR A 242 1.47 16.90 12.89
C TYR A 242 2.38 15.79 13.47
N GLN A 243 3.04 15.00 12.62
CA GLN A 243 4.00 13.95 13.02
C GLN A 243 5.44 14.47 13.09
N GLY A 244 5.69 15.69 12.64
CA GLY A 244 7.00 16.33 12.62
C GLY A 244 7.82 16.06 11.36
N SER A 245 7.24 15.46 10.34
CA SER A 245 7.84 15.34 9.01
C SER A 245 7.69 16.64 8.22
N ILE A 246 8.47 16.81 7.17
CA ILE A 246 8.48 18.01 6.32
C ILE A 246 7.52 17.83 5.15
N ASN A 247 6.62 18.77 4.95
CA ASN A 247 5.71 18.77 3.80
C ASN A 247 6.41 19.21 2.51
N PHE A 248 6.20 18.46 1.42
CA PHE A 248 6.56 18.92 0.08
C PHE A 248 5.69 20.11 -0.32
N ASP A 249 6.33 21.14 -0.88
CA ASP A 249 5.63 22.26 -1.50
C ASP A 249 5.34 21.97 -2.97
N LEU A 250 4.14 21.47 -3.24
CA LEU A 250 3.70 21.14 -4.60
C LEU A 250 3.28 22.37 -5.43
N SER A 251 3.52 23.59 -4.96
CA SER A 251 3.51 24.78 -5.80
C SER A 251 4.85 24.95 -6.54
N LYS A 252 5.94 24.36 -6.02
CA LYS A 252 7.30 24.48 -6.56
C LYS A 252 7.56 23.45 -7.66
N ASP A 253 7.97 23.93 -8.84
CA ASP A 253 8.24 23.05 -9.97
C ASP A 253 9.36 22.03 -9.72
N LEU A 254 10.35 22.37 -8.88
CA LEU A 254 11.42 21.45 -8.53
C LEU A 254 10.92 20.28 -7.67
N ALA A 255 10.02 20.53 -6.71
CA ALA A 255 9.38 19.48 -5.93
C ALA A 255 8.54 18.56 -6.82
N LYS A 256 7.72 19.14 -7.71
CA LYS A 256 6.94 18.39 -8.71
C LYS A 256 7.84 17.51 -9.58
N SER A 257 8.92 18.06 -10.13
CA SER A 257 9.85 17.32 -11.00
C SER A 257 10.55 16.18 -10.29
N TYR A 258 10.91 16.39 -9.03
CA TYR A 258 11.54 15.40 -8.19
C TYR A 258 10.60 14.20 -7.96
N ILE A 259 9.35 14.47 -7.57
CA ILE A 259 8.32 13.45 -7.35
C ILE A 259 7.95 12.74 -8.66
N GLN A 260 7.76 13.48 -9.76
CA GLN A 260 7.50 12.91 -11.08
C GLN A 260 8.60 11.92 -11.49
N SER A 261 9.86 12.31 -11.27
CA SER A 261 11.01 11.44 -11.57
C SER A 261 11.03 10.20 -10.69
N ALA A 262 10.65 10.30 -9.42
CA ALA A 262 10.60 9.15 -8.53
C ALA A 262 9.51 8.16 -8.95
N VAL A 263 8.32 8.62 -9.26
CA VAL A 263 7.22 7.76 -9.74
C VAL A 263 7.62 7.06 -11.06
N ASP A 264 8.17 7.79 -12.04
CA ASP A 264 8.62 7.17 -13.30
C ASP A 264 9.76 6.16 -13.08
N TYR A 265 10.66 6.42 -12.13
CA TYR A 265 11.73 5.50 -11.73
C TYR A 265 11.16 4.16 -11.23
N TYR A 266 10.16 4.17 -10.35
CA TYR A 266 9.49 2.96 -9.88
C TYR A 266 8.82 2.20 -11.02
N LEU A 267 8.13 2.91 -11.91
CA LEU A 267 7.43 2.29 -13.04
C LEU A 267 8.37 1.68 -14.08
N LYS A 268 9.51 2.33 -14.36
CA LYS A 268 10.41 1.95 -15.46
C LYS A 268 11.57 1.07 -14.99
N GLU A 269 12.18 1.41 -13.85
CA GLU A 269 13.40 0.72 -13.38
C GLU A 269 13.07 -0.47 -12.47
N TYR A 270 12.08 -0.35 -11.58
CA TYR A 270 11.60 -1.47 -10.80
C TYR A 270 10.52 -2.29 -11.51
N LYS A 271 9.82 -1.70 -12.48
CA LYS A 271 8.71 -2.32 -13.21
C LYS A 271 7.55 -2.73 -12.31
N VAL A 272 7.30 -1.98 -11.27
CA VAL A 272 6.08 -2.18 -10.45
C VAL A 272 4.83 -2.02 -11.30
N ASP A 273 3.75 -2.70 -10.92
CA ASP A 273 2.49 -2.70 -11.67
C ASP A 273 1.60 -1.52 -11.33
N GLY A 274 1.89 -0.80 -10.25
CA GLY A 274 1.17 0.40 -9.87
C GLY A 274 1.75 1.10 -8.65
N ILE A 275 1.21 2.28 -8.40
CA ILE A 275 1.55 3.14 -7.27
C ILE A 275 0.31 3.32 -6.40
N TYR A 276 0.50 3.23 -5.10
CA TYR A 276 -0.51 3.54 -4.10
C TYR A 276 -0.07 4.79 -3.32
N PHE A 277 -0.91 5.81 -3.31
CA PHE A 277 -0.70 7.05 -2.58
C PHE A 277 -1.42 6.97 -1.24
N PRO A 278 -0.71 6.84 -0.11
CA PRO A 278 -1.34 6.85 1.20
C PRO A 278 -1.81 8.26 1.57
N ALA A 279 -2.90 8.36 2.34
CA ALA A 279 -3.37 9.60 2.98
C ALA A 279 -3.37 10.84 2.06
N ILE A 280 -4.00 10.72 0.86
CA ILE A 280 -4.00 11.81 -0.12
C ILE A 280 -4.68 13.09 0.37
N GLU A 281 -5.45 13.06 1.45
CA GLU A 281 -5.96 14.25 2.14
C GLU A 281 -4.85 15.20 2.57
N ASN A 282 -3.67 14.68 2.94
CA ASN A 282 -2.49 15.49 3.31
C ASN A 282 -1.97 16.32 2.14
N ILE A 283 -2.31 15.93 0.93
CA ILE A 283 -1.92 16.60 -0.32
C ILE A 283 -3.06 17.47 -0.84
N LEU A 284 -4.30 16.96 -0.80
CA LEU A 284 -5.48 17.62 -1.34
C LEU A 284 -5.91 18.83 -0.53
N TYR A 285 -5.72 18.80 0.79
CA TYR A 285 -6.08 19.90 1.67
C TYR A 285 -4.84 20.59 2.23
N TRP A 286 -4.99 21.88 2.57
CA TRP A 286 -3.95 22.57 3.32
C TRP A 286 -3.75 21.90 4.68
N GLN A 287 -2.54 21.37 4.93
CA GLN A 287 -2.17 20.61 6.14
C GLN A 287 -3.06 19.37 6.41
N GLY A 288 -3.63 18.77 5.39
CA GLY A 288 -4.52 17.62 5.54
C GLY A 288 -5.89 17.95 6.19
N ASP A 289 -6.19 19.22 6.43
CA ASP A 289 -7.43 19.66 7.08
C ASP A 289 -8.45 20.17 6.04
N ASN A 290 -9.56 19.45 5.88
CA ASN A 290 -10.62 19.81 4.94
C ASN A 290 -11.25 21.19 5.24
N ASN A 291 -11.21 21.67 6.49
CA ASN A 291 -11.71 23.00 6.86
C ASN A 291 -10.83 24.14 6.32
N ARG A 292 -9.58 23.84 5.97
CA ARG A 292 -8.65 24.81 5.36
C ARG A 292 -8.82 24.92 3.84
N GLY A 293 -9.65 24.06 3.25
CA GLY A 293 -9.95 24.03 1.84
C GLY A 293 -8.92 23.29 0.98
N ILE A 294 -9.25 23.17 -0.31
CA ILE A 294 -8.46 22.42 -1.28
C ILE A 294 -7.21 23.20 -1.68
N ASN A 295 -6.05 22.54 -1.65
CA ASN A 295 -4.82 23.00 -2.27
C ASN A 295 -4.88 22.71 -3.79
N LYS A 296 -5.24 23.72 -4.58
CA LYS A 296 -5.45 23.56 -6.04
C LYS A 296 -4.20 23.10 -6.77
N GLU A 297 -3.05 23.66 -6.43
CA GLU A 297 -1.75 23.32 -7.06
C GLU A 297 -1.43 21.84 -6.85
N SER A 298 -1.63 21.35 -5.63
CA SER A 298 -1.42 19.95 -5.29
C SER A 298 -2.43 19.02 -5.98
N SER A 299 -3.70 19.42 -6.06
CA SER A 299 -4.73 18.65 -6.74
C SER A 299 -4.47 18.52 -8.25
N GLU A 300 -4.08 19.63 -8.92
CA GLU A 300 -3.71 19.62 -10.33
C GLU A 300 -2.47 18.77 -10.61
N PHE A 301 -1.46 18.87 -9.72
CA PHE A 301 -0.27 18.04 -9.80
C PHE A 301 -0.59 16.55 -9.65
N LEU A 302 -1.40 16.18 -8.66
CA LEU A 302 -1.79 14.80 -8.42
C LEU A 302 -2.59 14.22 -9.60
N SER A 303 -3.48 15.01 -10.20
CA SER A 303 -4.21 14.63 -11.42
C SER A 303 -3.27 14.36 -12.61
N LYS A 304 -2.27 15.24 -12.81
CA LYS A 304 -1.24 15.06 -13.85
C LYS A 304 -0.40 13.81 -13.61
N LEU A 305 0.00 13.57 -12.36
CA LEU A 305 0.80 12.40 -11.97
C LEU A 305 0.02 11.10 -12.20
N ASN A 306 -1.27 11.10 -11.80
CA ASN A 306 -2.19 9.99 -12.03
C ASN A 306 -2.33 9.66 -13.53
N THR A 307 -2.49 10.68 -14.37
CA THR A 307 -2.54 10.52 -15.83
C THR A 307 -1.28 9.85 -16.38
N HIS A 308 -0.09 10.27 -15.93
CA HIS A 308 1.19 9.68 -16.36
C HIS A 308 1.30 8.20 -15.96
N ILE A 309 0.85 7.84 -14.75
CA ILE A 309 0.83 6.44 -14.28
C ILE A 309 -0.03 5.58 -15.20
N LYS A 310 -1.24 6.03 -15.52
CA LYS A 310 -2.17 5.33 -16.42
C LYS A 310 -1.64 5.21 -17.84
N GLU A 311 -1.03 6.26 -18.40
CA GLU A 311 -0.36 6.22 -19.70
C GLU A 311 0.80 5.22 -19.74
N SER A 312 1.46 5.01 -18.60
CA SER A 312 2.49 3.98 -18.42
C SER A 312 1.93 2.56 -18.29
N LYS A 313 0.59 2.39 -18.41
CA LYS A 313 -0.12 1.11 -18.22
C LYS A 313 0.15 0.51 -16.84
N ALA A 314 0.19 1.36 -15.84
CA ALA A 314 0.29 1.00 -14.44
C ALA A 314 -0.97 1.47 -13.70
N LEU A 315 -1.23 0.85 -12.57
CA LEU A 315 -2.38 1.17 -11.74
C LEU A 315 -2.07 2.35 -10.82
N SER A 316 -3.05 3.19 -10.60
CA SER A 316 -2.97 4.30 -9.66
C SER A 316 -4.04 4.12 -8.58
N LEU A 317 -3.60 3.94 -7.36
CA LEU A 317 -4.45 3.74 -6.19
C LEU A 317 -4.22 4.85 -5.18
N ALA A 318 -5.21 5.07 -4.33
CA ALA A 318 -5.11 6.04 -3.25
C ALA A 318 -5.81 5.57 -1.98
N ALA A 319 -5.33 6.05 -0.80
CA ALA A 319 -6.06 6.02 0.44
C ALA A 319 -6.60 7.40 0.78
N PHE A 320 -7.82 7.44 1.29
CA PHE A 320 -8.49 8.65 1.73
C PHE A 320 -9.30 8.38 3.00
N SER A 321 -9.15 9.22 4.01
CA SER A 321 -9.75 8.97 5.33
C SER A 321 -11.24 9.28 5.43
N GLY A 322 -11.81 9.92 4.41
CA GLY A 322 -13.22 10.31 4.32
C GLY A 322 -13.92 9.68 3.13
N GLU A 323 -15.10 10.21 2.79
CA GLU A 323 -15.78 9.87 1.55
C GLU A 323 -15.08 10.58 0.37
N TYR A 324 -14.59 9.79 -0.60
CA TYR A 324 -13.85 10.31 -1.74
C TYR A 324 -14.81 10.82 -2.84
N ASN A 325 -14.83 12.13 -3.05
CA ASN A 325 -15.70 12.81 -4.02
C ASN A 325 -14.90 13.82 -4.88
N TYR A 326 -13.72 13.42 -5.38
CA TYR A 326 -12.85 14.28 -6.17
C TYR A 326 -12.73 13.80 -7.62
N ASP A 327 -12.43 14.72 -8.54
CA ASP A 327 -12.30 14.47 -9.98
C ASP A 327 -10.95 13.84 -10.39
N ILE A 328 -10.16 13.31 -9.45
CA ILE A 328 -8.96 12.56 -9.77
C ILE A 328 -9.33 11.10 -9.97
N ASP A 329 -9.24 10.64 -11.21
CA ASP A 329 -9.68 9.32 -11.64
C ASP A 329 -8.65 8.22 -11.26
N PHE A 330 -8.57 7.87 -9.95
CA PHE A 330 -7.82 6.71 -9.50
C PHE A 330 -8.50 5.41 -9.95
N ASP A 331 -7.71 4.35 -10.21
CA ASP A 331 -8.27 3.04 -10.53
C ASP A 331 -9.02 2.45 -9.33
N MET A 332 -8.50 2.68 -8.11
CA MET A 332 -9.13 2.25 -6.87
C MET A 332 -8.81 3.23 -5.73
N VAL A 333 -9.78 3.42 -4.83
CA VAL A 333 -9.63 4.24 -3.62
C VAL A 333 -10.03 3.43 -2.38
N PHE A 334 -9.13 3.38 -1.40
CA PHE A 334 -9.39 2.88 -0.06
C PHE A 334 -9.89 4.05 0.80
N ASP A 335 -11.20 4.08 1.08
CA ASP A 335 -11.89 5.21 1.71
C ASP A 335 -12.45 4.91 3.11
N ASN A 336 -11.88 3.97 3.81
CA ASN A 336 -12.26 3.60 5.17
C ASN A 336 -13.74 3.17 5.37
N LYS A 337 -14.48 2.88 4.30
CA LYS A 337 -15.88 2.41 4.43
C LYS A 337 -16.01 1.18 5.32
N THR A 338 -15.00 0.30 5.32
CA THR A 338 -14.99 -0.91 6.16
C THR A 338 -14.72 -0.65 7.64
N LYS A 339 -14.25 0.54 8.03
CA LYS A 339 -14.04 0.91 9.44
C LYS A 339 -15.32 0.80 10.28
N ALA A 340 -16.47 1.09 9.70
CA ALA A 340 -17.74 0.95 10.41
C ALA A 340 -18.11 -0.54 10.64
N CYS A 341 -17.64 -1.47 9.81
CA CYS A 341 -17.75 -2.91 10.09
C CYS A 341 -16.98 -3.27 11.35
N ILE A 342 -15.77 -2.75 11.52
CA ILE A 342 -14.98 -2.95 12.75
C ILE A 342 -15.72 -2.38 13.97
N ASN A 343 -16.27 -1.16 13.88
CA ASN A 343 -17.01 -0.55 14.96
C ASN A 343 -18.26 -1.38 15.33
N MET A 344 -18.98 -1.86 14.34
CA MET A 344 -20.12 -2.77 14.54
C MET A 344 -19.68 -4.06 15.27
N LEU A 345 -18.58 -4.65 14.88
CA LEU A 345 -18.10 -5.92 15.46
C LEU A 345 -17.53 -5.77 16.88
N LYS A 346 -17.07 -4.56 17.26
CA LYS A 346 -16.70 -4.23 18.64
C LYS A 346 -17.93 -4.12 19.55
N ASP A 347 -19.09 -3.76 19.01
CA ASP A 347 -20.30 -3.57 19.77
C ASP A 347 -20.99 -4.90 20.12
N GLN A 348 -21.78 -4.86 21.22
CA GLN A 348 -22.64 -5.96 21.60
C GLN A 348 -23.61 -6.32 20.46
N PRO A 349 -23.89 -7.62 20.20
CA PRO A 349 -24.68 -8.06 19.06
C PRO A 349 -26.02 -7.33 18.90
N MET A 350 -26.74 -7.10 20.02
CA MET A 350 -28.02 -6.40 20.00
C MET A 350 -27.94 -4.91 19.59
N LYS A 351 -26.75 -4.30 19.64
CA LYS A 351 -26.53 -2.91 19.21
C LYS A 351 -26.14 -2.80 17.74
N ARG A 352 -25.80 -3.89 17.09
CA ARG A 352 -25.29 -3.92 15.72
C ARG A 352 -26.31 -3.45 14.70
N ASP A 353 -27.59 -3.48 15.01
CA ASP A 353 -28.66 -2.97 14.13
C ASP A 353 -28.56 -1.45 13.91
N TYR A 354 -27.89 -0.70 14.78
CA TYR A 354 -27.58 0.72 14.54
C TYR A 354 -26.74 0.95 13.28
N TYR A 355 -26.00 -0.06 12.81
CA TYR A 355 -25.19 -0.01 11.61
C TYR A 355 -25.90 -0.47 10.34
N LYS A 356 -27.21 -0.85 10.44
CA LYS A 356 -27.99 -1.44 9.34
C LYS A 356 -27.93 -0.63 8.05
N ASN A 357 -28.17 0.67 8.13
CA ASN A 357 -28.15 1.53 6.93
C ASN A 357 -26.76 1.55 6.30
N PHE A 358 -25.71 1.60 7.10
CA PHE A 358 -24.34 1.59 6.61
C PHE A 358 -23.98 0.25 5.93
N ILE A 359 -24.30 -0.88 6.54
CA ILE A 359 -24.07 -2.21 5.96
C ILE A 359 -24.87 -2.38 4.67
N THR A 360 -26.12 -1.93 4.66
CA THR A 360 -26.99 -1.93 3.47
C THR A 360 -26.40 -1.07 2.35
N ASP A 361 -25.85 0.09 2.67
CA ASP A 361 -25.18 0.96 1.71
C ASP A 361 -23.89 0.32 1.17
N LEU A 362 -23.08 -0.34 2.00
CA LEU A 362 -21.93 -1.10 1.52
C LEU A 362 -22.33 -2.19 0.51
N ILE A 363 -23.40 -2.95 0.81
CA ILE A 363 -23.91 -3.98 -0.10
C ILE A 363 -24.33 -3.36 -1.44
N ASN A 364 -25.11 -2.29 -1.42
CA ASN A 364 -25.77 -1.74 -2.61
C ASN A 364 -24.91 -0.80 -3.44
N LYS A 365 -24.00 -0.04 -2.79
CA LYS A 365 -23.28 1.08 -3.43
C LYS A 365 -21.80 0.80 -3.68
N SER A 366 -21.26 -0.33 -3.23
CA SER A 366 -19.87 -0.68 -3.50
C SER A 366 -19.63 -0.97 -4.98
N THR A 367 -18.49 -0.51 -5.49
CA THR A 367 -18.13 -0.58 -6.91
C THR A 367 -16.73 -1.20 -7.08
N SER A 368 -16.36 -1.47 -8.32
CA SER A 368 -15.01 -1.97 -8.64
C SER A 368 -13.89 -0.92 -8.41
N THR A 369 -14.23 0.34 -8.19
CA THR A 369 -13.28 1.41 -7.86
C THR A 369 -13.11 1.64 -6.37
N ASN A 370 -13.98 1.06 -5.52
CA ASN A 370 -13.75 1.05 -4.08
C ASN A 370 -12.79 -0.10 -3.74
N LEU A 371 -11.77 0.16 -2.95
CA LEU A 371 -10.92 -0.86 -2.36
C LEU A 371 -11.42 -1.11 -0.93
N LEU A 372 -11.95 -2.30 -0.66
CA LEU A 372 -12.54 -2.63 0.64
C LEU A 372 -11.69 -3.65 1.40
N GLY A 373 -11.57 -3.49 2.68
CA GLY A 373 -10.83 -4.39 3.55
C GLY A 373 -10.21 -3.68 4.74
N PHE A 374 -9.08 -4.17 5.18
CA PHE A 374 -8.38 -3.68 6.36
C PHE A 374 -6.91 -3.47 6.02
N SER A 375 -6.35 -2.37 6.50
CA SER A 375 -4.96 -1.99 6.28
C SER A 375 -4.18 -1.99 7.60
N TYR A 376 -2.88 -1.75 7.52
CA TYR A 376 -2.03 -1.65 8.71
C TYR A 376 -2.54 -0.62 9.73
N ILE A 377 -3.21 0.45 9.29
CA ILE A 377 -3.76 1.51 10.15
C ILE A 377 -4.80 0.93 11.12
N ASP A 378 -5.54 -0.08 10.68
CA ASP A 378 -6.57 -0.72 11.50
C ASP A 378 -6.00 -1.54 12.66
N SER A 379 -4.72 -1.89 12.63
CA SER A 379 -4.01 -2.69 13.65
C SER A 379 -2.84 -1.95 14.31
N PHE A 380 -2.62 -0.65 13.99
CA PHE A 380 -1.46 0.14 14.43
C PHE A 380 -1.80 1.10 15.57
N LEU A 381 -0.80 1.68 16.24
CA LEU A 381 -0.91 2.71 17.29
C LEU A 381 -1.82 2.32 18.47
N ASN A 382 -1.59 1.14 19.05
CA ASN A 382 -2.38 0.59 20.16
C ASN A 382 -3.80 0.12 19.77
N GLU A 383 -4.12 0.09 18.50
CA GLU A 383 -5.28 -0.65 18.04
C GLU A 383 -5.03 -2.15 18.17
N ALA A 384 -6.04 -2.90 18.55
CA ALA A 384 -5.96 -4.36 18.58
C ALA A 384 -5.85 -4.93 17.15
N SER A 385 -5.34 -6.16 16.99
CA SER A 385 -5.43 -6.87 15.71
C SER A 385 -6.90 -7.04 15.29
N LEU A 386 -7.15 -7.31 14.00
CA LEU A 386 -8.52 -7.50 13.51
C LEU A 386 -9.27 -8.57 14.34
N ALA A 387 -8.61 -9.69 14.64
CA ALA A 387 -9.18 -10.77 15.46
C ALA A 387 -9.52 -10.31 16.88
N MET A 388 -8.67 -9.49 17.50
CA MET A 388 -8.89 -9.01 18.86
C MET A 388 -9.99 -7.94 18.97
N LYS A 389 -10.43 -7.39 17.86
CA LYS A 389 -11.52 -6.39 17.81
C LYS A 389 -12.92 -7.02 17.87
N MET A 390 -13.02 -8.33 17.66
CA MET A 390 -14.31 -9.02 17.74
C MET A 390 -14.85 -8.97 19.17
N TYR A 391 -16.13 -8.64 19.28
CA TYR A 391 -16.84 -8.73 20.57
C TYR A 391 -16.83 -10.17 21.09
N SER A 392 -16.58 -10.40 22.37
CA SER A 392 -16.51 -11.74 22.99
C SER A 392 -15.22 -12.52 22.66
N ASP A 393 -14.62 -13.10 23.69
CA ASP A 393 -13.36 -13.84 23.56
C ASP A 393 -13.54 -15.25 22.97
N ASP A 394 -14.67 -15.87 23.21
CA ASP A 394 -14.99 -17.25 22.81
C ASP A 394 -15.61 -17.37 21.41
N LYS A 395 -16.01 -16.23 20.79
CA LYS A 395 -16.68 -16.19 19.49
C LYS A 395 -15.93 -15.36 18.42
N LYS A 396 -14.62 -15.16 18.61
CA LYS A 396 -13.82 -14.36 17.68
C LYS A 396 -13.74 -14.98 16.29
N LEU A 397 -13.57 -16.30 16.23
CA LEU A 397 -13.40 -17.01 14.96
C LEU A 397 -14.68 -17.05 14.14
N GLU A 398 -15.81 -17.31 14.78
CA GLU A 398 -17.12 -17.30 14.12
C GLU A 398 -17.38 -15.92 13.52
N GLN A 399 -17.10 -14.85 14.27
CA GLN A 399 -17.28 -13.48 13.80
C GLN A 399 -16.32 -13.11 12.67
N LEU A 400 -15.06 -13.58 12.70
CA LEU A 400 -14.11 -13.39 11.60
C LEU A 400 -14.52 -14.11 10.34
N LYS A 401 -14.95 -15.38 10.43
CA LYS A 401 -15.47 -16.13 9.28
C LYS A 401 -16.64 -15.38 8.63
N THR A 402 -17.57 -14.91 9.46
CA THR A 402 -18.74 -14.13 9.00
C THR A 402 -18.34 -12.79 8.38
N LEU A 403 -17.36 -12.10 8.97
CA LEU A 403 -16.80 -10.88 8.39
C LEU A 403 -16.16 -11.15 7.03
N PHE A 404 -15.38 -12.22 6.89
CA PHE A 404 -14.78 -12.59 5.60
C PHE A 404 -15.84 -13.00 4.58
N THR A 405 -16.91 -13.72 4.98
CA THR A 405 -18.05 -13.96 4.07
C THR A 405 -18.59 -12.64 3.54
N PHE A 406 -18.90 -11.70 4.44
CA PHE A 406 -19.43 -10.40 4.08
C PHE A 406 -18.47 -9.64 3.15
N LEU A 407 -17.20 -9.50 3.55
CA LEU A 407 -16.21 -8.77 2.79
C LEU A 407 -16.04 -9.35 1.37
N TYR A 408 -15.86 -10.67 1.24
CA TYR A 408 -15.57 -11.33 -0.05
C TYR A 408 -16.80 -11.52 -0.95
N THR A 409 -17.99 -11.20 -0.46
CA THR A 409 -19.22 -11.27 -1.27
C THR A 409 -19.79 -9.90 -1.67
N ILE A 410 -19.26 -8.80 -1.11
CA ILE A 410 -19.55 -7.45 -1.60
C ILE A 410 -18.77 -7.20 -2.90
N LYS A 411 -19.35 -6.39 -3.81
CA LYS A 411 -18.70 -6.01 -5.06
C LYS A 411 -17.58 -5.01 -4.83
N SER A 412 -16.35 -5.43 -4.82
CA SER A 412 -15.15 -4.58 -4.85
C SER A 412 -13.88 -5.42 -4.88
N PRO A 413 -12.71 -4.88 -5.27
CA PRO A 413 -11.41 -5.43 -4.90
C PRO A 413 -11.20 -5.42 -3.38
N LYS A 414 -10.38 -6.36 -2.89
CA LYS A 414 -10.13 -6.54 -1.45
C LYS A 414 -8.70 -6.21 -1.09
N ILE A 415 -8.51 -5.72 0.15
CA ILE A 415 -7.20 -5.54 0.76
C ILE A 415 -7.21 -6.08 2.19
N LEU A 416 -6.20 -6.86 2.54
CA LEU A 416 -5.93 -7.27 3.91
C LEU A 416 -4.47 -7.00 4.25
N PHE A 417 -4.24 -6.61 5.49
CA PHE A 417 -2.90 -6.48 6.02
C PHE A 417 -2.36 -7.85 6.43
N MET A 418 -1.05 -8.05 6.30
CA MET A 418 -0.36 -9.30 6.67
C MET A 418 -0.74 -9.74 8.09
N GLY A 419 -1.25 -10.96 8.24
CA GLY A 419 -1.71 -11.55 9.49
C GLY A 419 -3.22 -11.49 9.73
N ASP A 420 -3.96 -10.62 9.03
CA ASP A 420 -5.41 -10.54 9.19
C ASP A 420 -6.11 -11.82 8.71
N ASP A 421 -5.63 -12.39 7.61
CA ASP A 421 -6.16 -13.63 7.00
C ASP A 421 -5.94 -14.89 7.83
N SER A 422 -5.01 -14.84 8.78
CA SER A 422 -4.69 -15.95 9.69
C SER A 422 -5.21 -15.74 11.11
N GLY A 423 -5.90 -14.63 11.37
CA GLY A 423 -6.46 -14.32 12.68
C GLY A 423 -5.41 -14.07 13.76
N ASP A 424 -4.29 -13.46 13.38
CA ASP A 424 -3.24 -13.11 14.33
C ASP A 424 -3.82 -12.27 15.48
N LEU A 425 -3.59 -12.70 16.70
CA LEU A 425 -4.03 -12.02 17.92
C LEU A 425 -3.07 -10.91 18.35
N LYS A 426 -1.86 -10.86 17.77
CA LYS A 426 -0.88 -9.84 18.11
C LYS A 426 -1.22 -8.51 17.45
N THR A 427 -1.13 -7.45 18.22
CA THR A 427 -1.16 -6.09 17.67
C THR A 427 0.06 -5.86 16.79
N PHE A 428 -0.14 -5.29 15.62
CA PHE A 428 0.96 -4.88 14.76
C PHE A 428 1.87 -3.87 15.46
N SER A 429 3.15 -4.14 15.43
CA SER A 429 4.17 -3.23 15.91
C SER A 429 5.38 -3.28 14.99
N VAL A 430 5.89 -2.10 14.63
CA VAL A 430 7.13 -1.98 13.83
C VAL A 430 8.34 -2.65 14.48
N TYR A 431 8.29 -2.88 15.79
CA TYR A 431 9.36 -3.53 16.54
C TYR A 431 9.25 -5.03 16.61
N ASN A 432 8.10 -5.60 16.27
CA ASN A 432 7.86 -7.03 16.32
C ASN A 432 8.34 -7.72 15.03
N LYS A 433 8.88 -8.94 15.20
CA LYS A 433 9.14 -9.88 14.11
C LYS A 433 7.79 -10.43 13.61
N PHE A 434 7.65 -10.57 12.31
CA PHE A 434 6.54 -11.25 11.68
C PHE A 434 7.04 -12.40 10.78
N ASP A 435 6.31 -13.50 10.76
CA ASP A 435 6.60 -14.65 9.90
C ASP A 435 5.30 -15.32 9.47
N PHE A 436 5.07 -15.43 8.17
CA PHE A 436 3.88 -16.08 7.60
C PHE A 436 3.71 -17.57 7.98
N LYS A 437 4.76 -18.22 8.49
CA LYS A 437 4.73 -19.65 8.86
C LYS A 437 4.67 -19.90 10.36
N ASN A 438 4.89 -18.87 11.17
CA ASN A 438 4.99 -18.98 12.64
C ASN A 438 4.17 -17.89 13.32
N PHE A 439 2.86 -17.98 13.17
CA PHE A 439 1.95 -17.25 14.05
C PHE A 439 1.82 -18.00 15.37
N ASP A 440 1.95 -17.32 16.51
CA ASP A 440 1.78 -17.94 17.83
C ASP A 440 0.35 -18.48 18.05
N ASN A 441 -0.58 -18.12 17.18
CA ASN A 441 -1.99 -18.47 17.24
C ASN A 441 -2.53 -18.78 15.84
N ASN A 442 -1.75 -19.47 15.00
CA ASN A 442 -2.23 -19.89 13.68
C ASN A 442 -3.42 -20.81 13.84
N ILE A 443 -4.59 -20.33 13.47
CA ILE A 443 -5.82 -21.07 13.56
C ILE A 443 -6.06 -21.70 12.19
N GLU A 444 -5.65 -22.95 12.05
CA GLU A 444 -5.69 -23.72 10.81
C GLU A 444 -7.08 -23.66 10.16
N GLU A 445 -8.13 -23.67 10.96
CA GLU A 445 -9.51 -23.66 10.49
C GLU A 445 -9.92 -22.30 9.89
N LEU A 446 -9.41 -21.20 10.44
CA LEU A 446 -9.63 -19.87 9.86
C LEU A 446 -8.89 -19.74 8.54
N ASN A 447 -7.65 -20.21 8.46
CA ASN A 447 -6.89 -20.25 7.21
C ASN A 447 -7.61 -21.10 6.14
N THR A 448 -8.13 -22.25 6.53
CA THR A 448 -8.92 -23.10 5.63
C THR A 448 -10.16 -22.37 5.13
N TYR A 449 -10.88 -21.69 6.04
CA TYR A 449 -12.03 -20.88 5.67
C TYR A 449 -11.66 -19.74 4.73
N TYR A 450 -10.59 -19.01 5.06
CA TYR A 450 -10.11 -17.88 4.25
C TYR A 450 -9.73 -18.32 2.82
N LYS A 451 -9.04 -19.45 2.70
CA LYS A 451 -8.69 -20.03 1.38
C LYS A 451 -9.93 -20.37 0.57
N ASP A 452 -10.94 -20.99 1.18
CA ASP A 452 -12.15 -21.39 0.48
C ASP A 452 -12.99 -20.18 0.04
N ILE A 453 -13.14 -19.15 0.89
CA ILE A 453 -13.91 -17.94 0.54
C ILE A 453 -13.19 -17.08 -0.50
N SER A 454 -11.87 -16.94 -0.41
CA SER A 454 -11.09 -16.20 -1.39
C SER A 454 -11.02 -16.93 -2.74
N ASP A 455 -10.96 -18.25 -2.74
CA ASP A 455 -11.04 -19.07 -3.94
C ASP A 455 -12.42 -18.93 -4.62
N LEU A 456 -13.51 -19.00 -3.84
CA LEU A 456 -14.87 -18.76 -4.35
C LEU A 456 -14.97 -17.34 -4.97
N PHE A 457 -14.45 -16.33 -4.28
CA PHE A 457 -14.43 -14.96 -4.78
C PHE A 457 -13.73 -14.85 -6.13
N LEU A 458 -12.57 -15.48 -6.30
CA LEU A 458 -11.84 -15.42 -7.57
C LEU A 458 -12.49 -16.22 -8.70
N LYS A 459 -13.19 -17.30 -8.38
CA LYS A 459 -13.84 -18.21 -9.35
C LYS A 459 -15.21 -17.73 -9.83
N GLU A 460 -16.00 -17.10 -8.97
CA GLU A 460 -17.36 -16.71 -9.27
C GLU A 460 -17.43 -15.25 -9.80
N ASN A 461 -17.64 -15.09 -11.10
CA ASN A 461 -17.72 -13.76 -11.71
C ASN A 461 -18.83 -12.88 -11.11
N CYS A 462 -19.91 -13.46 -10.60
CA CYS A 462 -20.95 -12.70 -9.91
C CYS A 462 -20.44 -12.03 -8.62
N LEU A 463 -19.30 -12.42 -8.06
CA LEU A 463 -18.68 -11.79 -6.91
C LEU A 463 -17.64 -10.72 -7.28
N ASN A 464 -16.90 -10.91 -8.38
CA ASN A 464 -15.70 -10.13 -8.67
C ASN A 464 -15.73 -9.32 -9.97
N ASP A 465 -16.70 -9.56 -10.88
CA ASP A 465 -16.78 -8.81 -12.12
C ASP A 465 -17.36 -7.40 -11.89
N LYS A 466 -16.80 -6.41 -12.59
CA LYS A 466 -17.23 -5.01 -12.48
C LYS A 466 -18.69 -4.78 -12.87
N ASP A 467 -19.24 -5.62 -13.75
CA ASP A 467 -20.62 -5.54 -14.25
C ASP A 467 -21.56 -6.48 -13.47
N SER A 468 -21.08 -7.11 -12.38
CA SER A 468 -21.94 -7.92 -11.52
C SER A 468 -22.94 -7.06 -10.76
N GLU A 469 -24.10 -7.64 -10.50
CA GLU A 469 -25.22 -6.97 -9.81
C GLU A 469 -25.41 -7.50 -8.40
N VAL A 470 -25.98 -6.66 -7.55
CA VAL A 470 -26.40 -7.03 -6.20
C VAL A 470 -27.86 -6.64 -6.00
N SER A 471 -28.62 -7.47 -5.30
CA SER A 471 -29.97 -7.12 -4.85
C SER A 471 -30.19 -7.65 -3.43
N LEU A 472 -30.55 -6.76 -2.51
CA LEU A 472 -30.94 -7.12 -1.15
C LEU A 472 -32.29 -7.89 -1.18
N LEU A 473 -32.40 -8.86 -0.30
CA LEU A 473 -33.66 -9.51 0.00
C LEU A 473 -34.23 -8.90 1.29
N ASP A 474 -35.52 -8.68 1.29
CA ASP A 474 -36.24 -8.26 2.50
C ASP A 474 -36.47 -9.49 3.38
N ILE A 475 -35.73 -9.56 4.49
CA ILE A 475 -35.83 -10.61 5.50
C ILE A 475 -35.96 -9.99 6.88
N GLU A 476 -36.77 -10.60 7.73
CA GLU A 476 -36.90 -10.18 9.12
C GLU A 476 -35.68 -10.65 9.93
N GLY A 477 -35.11 -9.74 10.72
CA GLY A 477 -34.01 -10.04 11.64
C GLY A 477 -33.18 -8.83 12.00
N TYR A 478 -32.54 -8.88 13.17
CA TYR A 478 -31.59 -7.87 13.63
C TYR A 478 -30.22 -8.17 13.07
N SER A 479 -29.59 -7.23 12.38
CA SER A 479 -28.25 -7.38 11.77
C SER A 479 -28.07 -8.70 11.03
N LEU A 480 -29.15 -9.18 10.42
CA LEU A 480 -29.22 -10.30 9.49
C LEU A 480 -29.38 -9.71 8.08
N TYR A 481 -28.52 -10.13 7.17
CA TYR A 481 -28.50 -9.61 5.81
C TYR A 481 -28.53 -10.75 4.81
N ALA A 482 -29.48 -10.69 3.87
CA ALA A 482 -29.52 -11.60 2.72
C ALA A 482 -29.50 -10.81 1.43
N TYR A 483 -28.66 -11.22 0.50
CA TYR A 483 -28.55 -10.56 -0.82
C TYR A 483 -28.15 -11.54 -1.90
N LYS A 484 -28.65 -11.26 -3.09
CA LYS A 484 -28.32 -12.00 -4.29
C LYS A 484 -27.18 -11.29 -5.03
N ARG A 485 -26.20 -12.07 -5.48
CA ARG A 485 -25.16 -11.64 -6.41
C ARG A 485 -25.41 -12.30 -7.77
N SER A 486 -25.36 -11.51 -8.83
CA SER A 486 -25.74 -11.98 -10.18
C SER A 486 -24.75 -11.50 -11.23
N PHE A 487 -24.40 -12.38 -12.17
CA PHE A 487 -23.65 -12.05 -13.37
C PHE A 487 -23.93 -13.09 -14.46
N LYS A 488 -24.55 -12.69 -15.55
CA LYS A 488 -25.00 -13.62 -16.60
C LYS A 488 -25.85 -14.76 -16.02
N ASN A 489 -25.38 -15.99 -16.17
CA ASN A 489 -26.07 -17.18 -15.66
C ASN A 489 -25.63 -17.60 -14.24
N GLN A 490 -24.70 -16.87 -13.62
CA GLN A 490 -24.25 -17.14 -12.25
C GLN A 490 -25.08 -16.33 -11.26
N ASN A 491 -25.70 -17.02 -10.31
CA ASN A 491 -26.48 -16.40 -9.25
C ASN A 491 -26.15 -17.05 -7.92
N LEU A 492 -25.76 -16.24 -6.94
CA LEU A 492 -25.50 -16.67 -5.58
C LEU A 492 -26.46 -15.96 -4.62
N LEU A 493 -26.92 -16.66 -3.62
CA LEU A 493 -27.57 -16.10 -2.45
C LEU A 493 -26.56 -16.13 -1.30
N VAL A 494 -26.38 -14.98 -0.66
CA VAL A 494 -25.51 -14.80 0.50
C VAL A 494 -26.36 -14.42 1.69
N ILE A 495 -26.16 -15.10 2.82
CA ILE A 495 -26.82 -14.77 4.10
C ILE A 495 -25.75 -14.63 5.17
N VAL A 496 -25.80 -13.51 5.91
CA VAL A 496 -24.81 -13.15 6.93
C VAL A 496 -25.53 -12.72 8.20
N ASN A 497 -25.20 -13.39 9.31
CA ASN A 497 -25.75 -13.11 10.63
C ASN A 497 -24.67 -12.55 11.56
N PHE A 498 -24.78 -11.27 11.87
CA PHE A 498 -23.85 -10.60 12.81
C PHE A 498 -24.34 -10.62 14.26
N THR A 499 -25.29 -11.48 14.62
CA THR A 499 -25.84 -11.56 15.97
C THR A 499 -25.57 -12.90 16.63
N ASP A 500 -25.84 -12.97 17.93
CA ASP A 500 -25.78 -14.16 18.78
C ASP A 500 -27.11 -14.95 18.81
N ILE A 501 -28.01 -14.66 17.86
CA ILE A 501 -29.32 -15.33 17.70
C ILE A 501 -29.26 -16.20 16.44
N ASP A 502 -29.83 -17.40 16.50
CA ASP A 502 -30.07 -18.24 15.33
C ASP A 502 -31.32 -17.78 14.56
N TYR A 503 -31.33 -18.03 13.27
CA TYR A 503 -32.44 -17.67 12.38
C TYR A 503 -32.86 -18.84 11.52
N GLU A 504 -34.19 -18.95 11.34
CA GLU A 504 -34.82 -19.84 10.38
C GLU A 504 -35.53 -18.98 9.33
N ILE A 505 -35.15 -19.15 8.06
CA ILE A 505 -35.62 -18.31 6.95
C ILE A 505 -36.18 -19.22 5.86
N LYS A 506 -37.33 -18.86 5.26
CA LYS A 506 -37.83 -19.58 4.09
C LYS A 506 -36.97 -19.32 2.86
N SER A 507 -36.56 -20.40 2.19
CA SER A 507 -35.77 -20.29 0.97
C SER A 507 -36.59 -19.67 -0.17
N PRO A 508 -36.14 -18.57 -0.77
CA PRO A 508 -36.84 -17.97 -1.91
C PRO A 508 -36.58 -18.70 -3.24
N TYR A 509 -35.61 -19.62 -3.27
CA TYR A 509 -35.14 -20.31 -4.46
C TYR A 509 -34.85 -21.80 -4.19
N ASP A 510 -34.65 -22.59 -5.25
CA ASP A 510 -33.93 -23.85 -5.18
C ASP A 510 -32.44 -23.57 -5.01
N LEU A 511 -31.81 -24.12 -3.98
CA LEU A 511 -30.45 -23.77 -3.54
C LEU A 511 -29.54 -24.98 -3.45
N GLU A 512 -28.25 -24.72 -3.64
CA GLU A 512 -27.15 -25.61 -3.33
C GLU A 512 -26.10 -24.88 -2.50
N GLU A 513 -25.86 -25.35 -1.29
CA GLU A 513 -24.91 -24.72 -0.38
C GLU A 513 -23.47 -24.90 -0.90
N LEU A 514 -22.72 -23.81 -0.98
CA LEU A 514 -21.33 -23.80 -1.42
C LEU A 514 -20.36 -23.65 -0.24
N ILE A 515 -20.66 -22.71 0.67
CA ILE A 515 -19.89 -22.44 1.87
C ILE A 515 -20.86 -22.17 3.02
N ASN A 516 -20.57 -22.76 4.18
CA ASN A 516 -21.24 -22.46 5.43
C ASN A 516 -20.19 -22.39 6.55
N THR A 517 -20.19 -21.33 7.35
CA THR A 517 -19.24 -21.13 8.47
C THR A 517 -19.34 -22.23 9.52
N GLU A 518 -20.45 -22.98 9.54
CA GLU A 518 -20.72 -24.08 10.46
C GLU A 518 -20.22 -25.44 9.98
N ASP A 519 -19.61 -25.52 8.80
CA ASP A 519 -19.00 -26.78 8.34
C ASP A 519 -17.91 -27.24 9.34
N LEU A 520 -17.88 -28.52 9.61
CA LEU A 520 -16.92 -29.16 10.53
C LEU A 520 -15.44 -28.90 10.13
N LYS A 521 -15.17 -28.74 8.82
CA LYS A 521 -13.82 -28.41 8.33
C LYS A 521 -13.31 -27.05 8.81
N TYR A 522 -14.21 -26.15 9.24
CA TYR A 522 -13.90 -24.83 9.81
C TYR A 522 -14.13 -24.80 11.33
N LYS A 523 -14.20 -25.96 12.00
CA LYS A 523 -14.61 -26.11 13.40
C LYS A 523 -15.97 -25.48 13.71
N GLY A 524 -16.88 -25.48 12.76
CA GLY A 524 -18.28 -25.16 12.99
C GLY A 524 -19.03 -26.26 13.72
N SER A 525 -20.30 -26.03 14.02
CA SER A 525 -21.18 -26.97 14.74
C SER A 525 -21.58 -28.18 13.91
N GLY A 526 -21.37 -28.18 12.60
CA GLY A 526 -21.88 -29.18 11.66
C GLY A 526 -23.31 -28.90 11.19
N ASN A 527 -23.95 -27.84 11.64
CA ASN A 527 -25.28 -27.42 11.20
C ASN A 527 -25.22 -26.75 9.82
N ILE A 528 -25.22 -27.56 8.77
CA ILE A 528 -25.22 -27.12 7.37
C ILE A 528 -26.57 -27.38 6.73
N ASN A 529 -26.91 -26.64 5.66
CA ASN A 529 -28.22 -26.73 5.00
C ASN A 529 -28.22 -27.69 3.79
N GLY A 530 -27.10 -27.81 3.08
CA GLY A 530 -26.97 -28.66 1.89
C GLY A 530 -27.79 -28.18 0.70
N SER A 531 -28.58 -29.09 0.09
CA SER A 531 -29.47 -28.74 -1.03
C SER A 531 -30.89 -28.52 -0.52
N LEU A 532 -31.45 -27.38 -0.89
CA LEU A 532 -32.81 -26.96 -0.47
C LEU A 532 -33.69 -26.69 -1.68
N LYS A 533 -35.00 -26.94 -1.52
CA LYS A 533 -36.04 -26.48 -2.45
C LYS A 533 -36.58 -25.12 -2.01
N LYS A 534 -37.19 -24.42 -2.95
CA LYS A 534 -37.97 -23.23 -2.61
C LYS A 534 -38.96 -23.56 -1.49
N GLU A 535 -39.10 -22.65 -0.50
CA GLU A 535 -39.92 -22.78 0.71
C GLU A 535 -39.37 -23.76 1.78
N ASP A 536 -38.25 -24.46 1.54
CA ASP A 536 -37.54 -25.15 2.62
C ASP A 536 -36.96 -24.16 3.64
N ASN A 537 -36.64 -24.64 4.83
CA ASN A 537 -36.04 -23.78 5.85
C ASN A 537 -34.53 -23.71 5.68
N ILE A 538 -33.97 -22.49 5.68
CA ILE A 538 -32.55 -22.19 5.79
C ILE A 538 -32.27 -21.89 7.25
N TYR A 539 -31.32 -22.59 7.85
CA TYR A 539 -30.87 -22.35 9.23
C TYR A 539 -29.55 -21.61 9.22
N ILE A 540 -29.49 -20.44 9.90
CA ILE A 540 -28.29 -19.63 10.06
C ILE A 540 -27.99 -19.48 11.54
N MET A 541 -26.87 -20.05 11.96
CA MET A 541 -26.43 -20.08 13.35
C MET A 541 -25.97 -18.72 13.86
N PRO A 542 -25.84 -18.51 15.17
CA PRO A 542 -25.26 -17.28 15.75
C PRO A 542 -23.88 -16.99 15.17
N PHE A 543 -23.66 -15.74 14.74
CA PHE A 543 -22.42 -15.29 14.05
C PHE A 543 -22.07 -16.15 12.83
N GLY A 544 -23.05 -16.82 12.23
CA GLY A 544 -22.88 -17.70 11.09
C GLY A 544 -23.20 -17.03 9.76
N SER A 545 -22.74 -17.65 8.69
CA SER A 545 -23.06 -17.21 7.32
C SER A 545 -23.06 -18.40 6.35
N ALA A 546 -23.83 -18.27 5.28
CA ALA A 546 -23.88 -19.27 4.23
C ALA A 546 -23.99 -18.64 2.85
N ILE A 547 -23.38 -19.29 1.87
CA ILE A 547 -23.41 -18.92 0.44
C ILE A 547 -24.01 -20.10 -0.33
N PHE A 548 -25.01 -19.80 -1.11
CA PHE A 548 -25.71 -20.80 -1.92
C PHE A 548 -25.66 -20.44 -3.40
N ARG A 549 -25.58 -21.45 -4.25
CA ARG A 549 -25.86 -21.32 -5.67
C ARG A 549 -27.36 -21.43 -5.88
N ILE A 550 -27.95 -20.49 -6.61
CA ILE A 550 -29.33 -20.52 -7.05
C ILE A 550 -29.40 -21.42 -8.29
N LYS A 551 -30.25 -22.46 -8.25
CA LYS A 551 -30.47 -23.44 -9.34
C LYS A 551 -31.48 -22.96 -10.37
#